data_657b1b3d03e781b2929ebd6fb39d0255
#
_entry.id   657b1b3d03e781b2929ebd6fb39d0255
#
_cell.length_a   1.000
_cell.length_b   1.000
_cell.length_c   1.000
_cell.angle_alpha   90.00
_cell.angle_beta   90.00
_cell.angle_gamma   90.00
#
_symmetry.space_group_name_H-M   'P 1'
#
loop_
_entity.id
_entity.type
_entity.pdbx_description
1 polymer ?
#
loop_
_entity_poly.entity_id
_entity_poly.type
_entity_poly.pdbx_seq_one_letter_code
_entity_poly.pdbx_strand_id
1 'polypeptide(L)'
;MHASEFNKITGTTFSIKCEKLIYKTTSRYQKIKIYQSEQYGNVMMLDGWFMLTAKGNDQYHDKCISLATIDKKEADVLIIGGGDFGLVKSLFKKIDIKKLYVVEIDEKVVDVSIKFFPNFFK
;
A
#
# COMPACT_ATOMS: atom_id res chain seq x y z
N MET A 1 7.97 -18.79 -8.56
CA MET A 1 8.36 -17.56 -9.26
C MET A 1 8.78 -16.48 -8.28
N HIS A 2 9.34 -15.38 -8.77
CA HIS A 2 9.70 -14.23 -7.95
C HIS A 2 9.08 -12.96 -8.52
N ALA A 3 8.54 -12.12 -7.67
CA ALA A 3 8.28 -10.72 -7.97
C ALA A 3 9.54 -9.94 -7.62
N SER A 4 10.02 -9.07 -8.51
CA SER A 4 11.32 -8.40 -8.34
C SER A 4 11.22 -6.91 -8.61
N GLU A 5 11.93 -6.14 -7.81
CA GLU A 5 12.13 -4.71 -7.93
C GLU A 5 13.60 -4.45 -8.23
N PHE A 6 13.88 -3.75 -9.33
CA PHE A 6 15.25 -3.43 -9.75
C PHE A 6 15.52 -1.93 -9.61
N ASN A 7 16.53 -1.60 -8.81
CA ASN A 7 17.00 -0.23 -8.67
C ASN A 7 18.17 0.03 -9.64
N LYS A 8 17.92 0.82 -10.67
CA LYS A 8 18.90 1.15 -11.70
C LYS A 8 20.10 1.98 -11.18
N ILE A 9 19.88 2.77 -10.12
CA ILE A 9 20.92 3.66 -9.58
C ILE A 9 21.96 2.84 -8.82
N THR A 10 21.50 1.90 -7.99
CA THR A 10 22.38 1.07 -7.15
C THR A 10 22.78 -0.25 -7.81
N GLY A 11 22.10 -0.64 -8.90
CA GLY A 11 22.28 -1.94 -9.55
C GLY A 11 21.77 -3.11 -8.72
N THR A 12 20.94 -2.87 -7.70
CA THR A 12 20.43 -3.90 -6.81
C THR A 12 19.06 -4.40 -7.22
N THR A 13 18.79 -5.67 -6.92
CA THR A 13 17.48 -6.29 -7.08
C THR A 13 16.98 -6.80 -5.74
N PHE A 14 15.75 -6.45 -5.39
CA PHE A 14 15.02 -7.05 -4.28
C PHE A 14 13.91 -7.95 -4.82
N SER A 15 13.79 -9.16 -4.29
CA SER A 15 12.81 -10.14 -4.79
C SER A 15 12.05 -10.80 -3.66
N ILE A 16 10.76 -11.05 -3.90
CA ILE A 16 9.87 -11.81 -3.03
C ILE A 16 9.47 -13.10 -3.77
N LYS A 17 9.59 -14.24 -3.09
CA LYS A 17 9.07 -15.52 -3.60
C LYS A 17 7.54 -15.48 -3.61
N CYS A 18 6.95 -15.79 -4.76
CA CYS A 18 5.51 -15.81 -4.97
C CYS A 18 5.09 -17.14 -5.63
N GLU A 19 3.87 -17.58 -5.34
CA GLU A 19 3.26 -18.76 -5.96
C GLU A 19 2.77 -18.43 -7.37
N LYS A 20 2.12 -17.27 -7.52
CA LYS A 20 1.52 -16.86 -8.79
C LYS A 20 1.26 -15.36 -8.89
N LEU A 21 1.16 -14.88 -10.13
CA LEU A 21 0.57 -13.59 -10.47
C LEU A 21 -0.95 -13.78 -10.55
N ILE A 22 -1.71 -13.15 -9.65
CA ILE A 22 -3.16 -13.31 -9.57
C ILE A 22 -3.95 -12.22 -10.29
N TYR A 23 -3.32 -11.07 -10.54
CA TYR A 23 -3.96 -9.97 -11.25
C TYR A 23 -2.93 -9.06 -11.93
N LYS A 24 -3.28 -8.56 -13.11
CA LYS A 24 -2.48 -7.61 -13.88
C LYS A 24 -3.40 -6.66 -14.63
N THR A 25 -3.15 -5.37 -14.52
CA THR A 25 -3.84 -4.35 -15.30
C THR A 25 -2.94 -3.13 -15.53
N THR A 26 -3.36 -2.25 -16.42
CA THR A 26 -2.73 -0.96 -16.65
C THR A 26 -3.80 0.11 -16.51
N SER A 27 -3.59 1.07 -15.61
CA SER A 27 -4.41 2.26 -15.50
C SER A 27 -3.91 3.35 -16.45
N ARG A 28 -4.59 4.49 -16.44
CA ARG A 28 -4.10 5.68 -17.14
C ARG A 28 -2.69 6.11 -16.67
N TYR A 29 -2.31 5.77 -15.45
CA TYR A 29 -1.11 6.28 -14.79
C TYR A 29 0.02 5.26 -14.67
N GLN A 30 -0.31 3.96 -14.51
CA GLN A 30 0.70 2.96 -14.14
C GLN A 30 0.25 1.52 -14.39
N LYS A 31 1.23 0.62 -14.39
CA LYS A 31 1.01 -0.83 -14.41
C LYS A 31 0.82 -1.34 -12.98
N ILE A 32 -0.24 -2.11 -12.78
CA ILE A 32 -0.60 -2.68 -11.48
C ILE A 32 -0.52 -4.19 -11.58
N LYS A 33 0.22 -4.82 -10.68
CA LYS A 33 0.32 -6.28 -10.55
C LYS A 33 0.05 -6.71 -9.12
N ILE A 34 -0.70 -7.79 -8.96
CA ILE A 34 -0.90 -8.43 -7.65
C ILE A 34 -0.37 -9.85 -7.74
N TYR A 35 0.57 -10.16 -6.87
CA TYR A 35 1.12 -11.49 -6.69
C TYR A 35 0.56 -12.10 -5.40
N GLN A 36 0.53 -13.41 -5.33
CA GLN A 36 0.25 -14.15 -4.11
C GLN A 36 1.55 -14.73 -3.57
N SER A 37 1.83 -14.45 -2.29
CA SER A 37 2.97 -14.97 -1.55
C SER A 37 2.49 -15.66 -0.27
N GLU A 38 3.04 -16.83 0.03
CA GLU A 38 2.74 -17.56 1.27
C GLU A 38 3.12 -16.73 2.49
N GLN A 39 4.30 -16.09 2.46
CA GLN A 39 4.83 -15.34 3.58
C GLN A 39 4.14 -13.99 3.76
N TYR A 40 3.90 -13.25 2.66
CA TYR A 40 3.43 -11.86 2.70
C TYR A 40 1.95 -11.69 2.34
N GLY A 41 1.26 -12.80 1.97
CA GLY A 41 -0.09 -12.72 1.43
C GLY A 41 -0.11 -12.07 0.04
N ASN A 42 -1.12 -11.28 -0.26
CA ASN A 42 -1.13 -10.52 -1.50
C ASN A 42 -0.08 -9.42 -1.48
N VAL A 43 0.60 -9.25 -2.60
CA VAL A 43 1.68 -8.28 -2.81
C VAL A 43 1.32 -7.41 -4.01
N MET A 44 1.22 -6.10 -3.82
CA MET A 44 0.98 -5.13 -4.88
C MET A 44 2.28 -4.52 -5.37
N MET A 45 2.44 -4.50 -6.69
CA MET A 45 3.49 -3.74 -7.36
C MET A 45 2.89 -2.70 -8.29
N LEU A 46 3.43 -1.48 -8.24
CA LEU A 46 3.11 -0.38 -9.15
C LEU A 46 4.35 -0.02 -9.95
N ASP A 47 4.27 -0.12 -11.29
CA ASP A 47 5.40 0.14 -12.20
C ASP A 47 6.69 -0.61 -11.84
N GLY A 48 6.57 -1.81 -11.30
CA GLY A 48 7.71 -2.64 -10.91
C GLY A 48 8.27 -2.35 -9.51
N TRP A 49 7.63 -1.49 -8.70
CA TRP A 49 8.00 -1.20 -7.32
C TRP A 49 7.05 -1.89 -6.34
N PHE A 50 7.60 -2.46 -5.28
CA PHE A 50 6.77 -2.98 -4.19
C PHE A 50 6.10 -1.84 -3.43
N MET A 51 4.77 -1.87 -3.37
CA MET A 51 3.98 -0.83 -2.72
C MET A 51 3.25 -1.30 -1.47
N LEU A 52 2.79 -2.55 -1.46
CA LEU A 52 1.95 -3.05 -0.38
C LEU A 52 2.06 -4.56 -0.27
N THR A 53 2.05 -5.06 0.97
CA THR A 53 1.86 -6.47 1.29
C THR A 53 0.68 -6.63 2.26
N ALA A 54 -0.07 -7.72 2.14
CA ALA A 54 -1.20 -7.98 3.03
C ALA A 54 -0.76 -8.27 4.47
N LYS A 55 0.43 -8.84 4.63
CA LYS A 55 1.05 -9.12 5.95
C LYS A 55 2.30 -8.24 6.12
N GLY A 56 2.52 -7.69 7.31
CA GLY A 56 3.70 -6.88 7.65
C GLY A 56 3.67 -5.42 7.20
N ASN A 57 2.63 -4.98 6.50
CA ASN A 57 2.48 -3.59 6.06
C ASN A 57 2.31 -2.60 7.21
N ASP A 58 1.76 -3.04 8.31
CA ASP A 58 1.50 -2.22 9.50
C ASP A 58 2.79 -1.61 10.08
N GLN A 59 3.91 -2.31 10.02
CA GLN A 59 5.20 -1.77 10.47
C GLN A 59 5.58 -0.50 9.69
N TYR A 60 5.40 -0.52 8.37
CA TYR A 60 5.65 0.64 7.52
C TYR A 60 4.67 1.78 7.80
N HIS A 61 3.38 1.50 7.83
CA HIS A 61 2.35 2.52 8.07
C HIS A 61 2.45 3.12 9.47
N ASP A 62 2.71 2.31 10.47
CA ASP A 62 2.92 2.77 11.85
C ASP A 62 4.15 3.65 11.97
N LYS A 63 5.22 3.34 11.24
CA LYS A 63 6.42 4.17 11.21
C LYS A 63 6.13 5.53 10.54
N CYS A 64 5.40 5.55 9.43
CA CYS A 64 4.99 6.80 8.79
C CYS A 64 4.24 7.71 9.75
N ILE A 65 3.27 7.17 10.51
CA ILE A 65 2.50 7.92 11.49
C ILE A 65 3.40 8.43 12.62
N SER A 66 4.32 7.61 13.10
CA SER A 66 5.22 8.00 14.20
C SER A 66 6.16 9.15 13.84
N LEU A 67 6.49 9.28 12.56
CA LEU A 67 7.34 10.36 12.04
C LEU A 67 6.55 11.64 11.71
N ALA A 68 5.26 11.53 11.51
CA ALA A 68 4.40 12.68 11.30
C ALA A 68 4.13 13.38 12.64
N THR A 69 4.26 14.72 12.67
CA THR A 69 3.90 15.51 13.84
C THR A 69 2.39 15.72 13.84
N ILE A 70 1.65 14.78 14.43
CA ILE A 70 0.19 14.82 14.48
C ILE A 70 -0.23 15.00 15.93
N ASP A 71 -1.10 16.00 16.21
CA ASP A 71 -1.82 16.07 17.45
C ASP A 71 -2.78 14.86 17.53
N LYS A 72 -2.71 14.13 18.64
CA LYS A 72 -3.49 12.89 18.83
C LYS A 72 -4.97 13.12 19.14
N LYS A 73 -5.39 14.37 19.30
CA LYS A 73 -6.77 14.73 19.64
C LYS A 73 -7.40 15.55 18.52
N GLU A 74 -8.57 15.09 18.05
CA GLU A 74 -9.41 15.81 17.07
C GLU A 74 -8.65 16.28 15.82
N ALA A 75 -7.78 15.45 15.29
CA ALA A 75 -6.94 15.80 14.16
C ALA A 75 -7.72 15.87 12.85
N ASP A 76 -7.47 16.90 12.05
CA ASP A 76 -7.82 16.95 10.64
C ASP A 76 -6.62 16.46 9.82
N VAL A 77 -6.80 15.42 9.03
CA VAL A 77 -5.72 14.75 8.31
C VAL A 77 -6.01 14.71 6.80
N LEU A 78 -5.00 15.06 6.01
CA LEU A 78 -5.01 14.88 4.57
C LEU A 78 -3.91 13.89 4.17
N ILE A 79 -4.30 12.83 3.43
CA ILE A 79 -3.37 11.90 2.79
C ILE A 79 -3.39 12.17 1.29
N ILE A 80 -2.24 12.47 0.72
CA ILE A 80 -2.05 12.61 -0.72
C ILE A 80 -1.43 11.31 -1.24
N GLY A 81 -2.15 10.59 -2.10
CA GLY A 81 -1.88 9.20 -2.43
C GLY A 81 -2.54 8.25 -1.43
N GLY A 82 -1.93 7.09 -1.21
CA GLY A 82 -2.40 6.13 -0.20
C GLY A 82 -3.73 5.47 -0.54
N GLY A 83 -4.03 5.29 -1.81
CA GLY A 83 -5.27 4.65 -2.30
C GLY A 83 -5.42 3.17 -1.93
N ASP A 84 -4.41 2.57 -1.30
CA ASP A 84 -4.50 1.24 -0.71
C ASP A 84 -5.16 1.21 0.67
N PHE A 85 -5.33 2.36 1.32
CA PHE A 85 -5.94 2.56 2.63
C PHE A 85 -5.21 1.91 3.82
N GLY A 86 -4.02 1.37 3.62
CA GLY A 86 -3.22 0.80 4.71
C GLY A 86 -2.88 1.84 5.78
N LEU A 87 -2.48 3.05 5.35
CA LEU A 87 -2.20 4.16 6.25
C LEU A 87 -3.46 4.64 6.99
N VAL A 88 -4.61 4.66 6.31
CA VAL A 88 -5.90 5.02 6.92
C VAL A 88 -6.22 4.11 8.10
N LYS A 89 -6.09 2.79 7.90
CA LYS A 89 -6.33 1.82 8.95
C LYS A 89 -5.43 2.03 10.18
N SER A 90 -4.15 2.30 9.95
CA SER A 90 -3.20 2.57 11.03
C SER A 90 -3.51 3.89 11.75
N LEU A 91 -3.93 4.93 11.03
CA LEU A 91 -4.34 6.21 11.62
C LEU A 91 -5.50 6.05 12.59
N PHE A 92 -6.57 5.37 12.18
CA PHE A 92 -7.74 5.15 13.04
C PHE A 92 -7.45 4.36 14.31
N LYS A 93 -6.38 3.57 14.34
CA LYS A 93 -5.96 2.85 15.54
C LYS A 93 -5.20 3.72 16.54
N LYS A 94 -4.57 4.81 16.09
CA LYS A 94 -3.58 5.54 16.88
C LYS A 94 -3.96 6.97 17.18
N ILE A 95 -4.85 7.56 16.40
CA ILE A 95 -5.17 8.98 16.43
C ILE A 95 -6.67 9.18 16.46
N ASP A 96 -7.12 10.10 17.30
CA ASP A 96 -8.50 10.58 17.29
C ASP A 96 -8.67 11.54 16.11
N ILE A 97 -9.31 11.04 15.05
CA ILE A 97 -9.45 11.75 13.79
C ILE A 97 -10.82 12.42 13.73
N LYS A 98 -10.82 13.74 13.58
CA LYS A 98 -12.04 14.52 13.35
C LYS A 98 -12.46 14.49 11.89
N LYS A 99 -11.52 14.73 10.97
CA LYS A 99 -11.72 14.66 9.51
C LYS A 99 -10.55 14.00 8.84
N LEU A 100 -10.81 13.10 7.92
CA LEU A 100 -9.81 12.46 7.08
C LEU A 100 -10.18 12.62 5.62
N TYR A 101 -9.24 13.17 4.85
CA TYR A 101 -9.32 13.23 3.40
C TYR A 101 -8.22 12.37 2.80
N VAL A 102 -8.57 11.52 1.86
CA VAL A 102 -7.64 10.73 1.06
C VAL A 102 -7.81 11.15 -0.38
N VAL A 103 -6.74 11.62 -1.01
CA VAL A 103 -6.72 12.07 -2.40
C VAL A 103 -5.79 11.16 -3.20
N GLU A 104 -6.38 10.22 -3.95
CA GLU A 104 -5.68 9.28 -4.83
C GLU A 104 -6.00 9.60 -6.27
N ILE A 105 -4.96 9.78 -7.10
CA ILE A 105 -5.14 10.10 -8.52
C ILE A 105 -5.60 8.89 -9.35
N ASP A 106 -5.24 7.69 -8.92
CA ASP A 106 -5.49 6.45 -9.65
C ASP A 106 -6.63 5.64 -9.01
N GLU A 107 -7.84 5.87 -9.51
CA GLU A 107 -9.04 5.13 -9.08
C GLU A 107 -8.85 3.61 -9.19
N LYS A 108 -8.07 3.14 -10.17
CA LYS A 108 -7.78 1.72 -10.34
C LYS A 108 -7.01 1.12 -9.17
N VAL A 109 -6.13 1.89 -8.53
CA VAL A 109 -5.42 1.46 -7.31
C VAL A 109 -6.42 1.23 -6.18
N VAL A 110 -7.40 2.11 -6.02
CA VAL A 110 -8.46 1.96 -5.01
C VAL A 110 -9.30 0.70 -5.27
N ASP A 111 -9.76 0.49 -6.51
CA ASP A 111 -10.57 -0.68 -6.89
C ASP A 111 -9.82 -1.99 -6.64
N VAL A 112 -8.55 -2.04 -7.03
CA VAL A 112 -7.68 -3.21 -6.85
C VAL A 112 -7.44 -3.46 -5.36
N SER A 113 -7.26 -2.40 -4.58
CA SER A 113 -7.04 -2.49 -3.13
C SER A 113 -8.28 -3.02 -2.41
N ILE A 114 -9.47 -2.55 -2.74
CA ILE A 114 -10.74 -3.08 -2.20
C ILE A 114 -10.86 -4.58 -2.48
N LYS A 115 -10.54 -4.99 -3.71
CA LYS A 115 -10.67 -6.37 -4.16
C LYS A 115 -9.64 -7.32 -3.52
N PHE A 116 -8.39 -6.92 -3.44
CA PHE A 116 -7.29 -7.82 -3.07
C PHE A 116 -6.74 -7.60 -1.66
N PHE A 117 -7.08 -6.48 -1.02
CA PHE A 117 -6.68 -6.13 0.34
C PHE A 117 -7.87 -5.69 1.20
N PRO A 118 -8.96 -6.48 1.24
CA PRO A 118 -10.22 -6.05 1.85
C PRO A 118 -10.10 -5.73 3.35
N ASN A 119 -9.07 -6.24 4.03
CA ASN A 119 -8.88 -6.00 5.46
C ASN A 119 -8.55 -4.54 5.81
N PHE A 120 -8.11 -3.73 4.84
CA PHE A 120 -7.87 -2.30 5.06
C PHE A 120 -9.15 -1.47 5.08
N PHE A 121 -10.25 -2.04 4.62
CA PHE A 121 -11.54 -1.36 4.48
C PHE A 121 -12.59 -1.84 5.52
N LYS A 122 -12.15 -2.57 6.54
CA LYS A 122 -13.02 -3.09 7.63
C LYS A 122 -12.85 -2.29 8.90
#